data_6d67634872b368f0cbadf0d0f88febf0
#
_entry.id   6d67634872b368f0cbadf0d0f88febf0
#
_cell.length_a   1.000
_cell.length_b   1.000
_cell.length_c   1.000
_cell.angle_alpha   90.00
_cell.angle_beta   90.00
_cell.angle_gamma   90.00
#
_symmetry.space_group_name_H-M   'P 1'
#
loop_
_entity.id
_entity.type
_entity.pdbx_description
1 polymer ?
#
loop_
_entity_poly.entity_id
_entity_poly.type
_entity_poly.pdbx_seq_one_letter_code
_entity_poly.pdbx_strand_id
1 'polypeptide(L)'
;VDASQDVFTVEDEEGDDDGFTIYRNESEETMIEFGNRLFGRYTAEAVPGHLDRDQLITREIANAIEADQSIDQVRIQSVLSTKNLHGIPRKSYGIDMATGQLVDGSQPVGVIAAQSVGEPGTQLTQLWCWWVRHHPGSATCRRAL
;
A
#
# COMPACT_ATOMS: atom_id res chain seq x y z
N VAL A 1 -9.44 16.08 3.08
CA VAL A 1 -8.54 16.35 4.21
C VAL A 1 -9.22 15.99 5.52
N ASP A 2 -10.43 16.45 5.81
CA ASP A 2 -11.09 16.18 7.09
C ASP A 2 -11.33 14.69 7.34
N ALA A 3 -11.84 13.94 6.35
CA ALA A 3 -12.03 12.50 6.45
C ALA A 3 -10.72 11.70 6.62
N SER A 4 -9.58 12.23 6.19
CA SER A 4 -8.29 11.57 6.34
C SER A 4 -7.70 11.71 7.75
N GLN A 5 -8.15 12.68 8.53
CA GLN A 5 -7.71 12.88 9.91
C GLN A 5 -8.25 11.81 10.86
N ASP A 6 -9.38 11.22 10.51
CA ASP A 6 -10.02 10.17 11.31
C ASP A 6 -9.42 8.77 11.05
N VAL A 7 -8.50 8.65 10.09
CA VAL A 7 -7.85 7.37 9.75
C VAL A 7 -6.48 7.29 10.43
N PHE A 8 -6.41 6.51 11.49
CA PHE A 8 -5.21 6.29 12.28
C PHE A 8 -5.03 4.79 12.60
N THR A 9 -3.83 4.41 12.96
CA THR A 9 -3.53 3.04 13.37
C THR A 9 -4.00 2.77 14.79
N VAL A 10 -4.52 1.57 15.03
CA VAL A 10 -4.95 1.09 16.34
C VAL A 10 -4.23 -0.19 16.71
N GLU A 11 -4.22 -0.53 18.00
CA GLU A 11 -3.74 -1.82 18.48
C GLU A 11 -4.49 -2.96 17.78
N ASP A 12 -3.78 -4.05 17.53
CA ASP A 12 -4.36 -5.19 16.81
C ASP A 12 -5.40 -5.88 17.70
N GLU A 13 -6.63 -5.96 17.20
CA GLU A 13 -7.65 -6.86 17.75
C GLU A 13 -7.55 -8.21 17.05
N GLU A 14 -7.66 -9.29 17.82
CA GLU A 14 -7.52 -10.63 17.28
C GLU A 14 -8.64 -10.95 16.27
N GLY A 15 -8.25 -11.26 15.06
CA GLY A 15 -9.05 -12.13 14.20
C GLY A 15 -9.90 -11.50 13.10
N ASP A 16 -9.87 -10.19 12.89
CA ASP A 16 -10.88 -9.53 12.04
C ASP A 16 -10.44 -9.15 10.63
N ASP A 17 -9.38 -9.75 10.13
CA ASP A 17 -8.96 -9.53 8.76
C ASP A 17 -9.18 -10.79 7.89
N ASP A 18 -10.13 -10.71 6.94
CA ASP A 18 -10.39 -11.77 5.99
C ASP A 18 -9.23 -12.00 5.00
N GLY A 19 -8.30 -11.07 4.96
CA GLY A 19 -7.15 -11.10 4.07
C GLY A 19 -7.49 -10.72 2.63
N PHE A 20 -6.47 -10.18 1.96
CA PHE A 20 -6.48 -9.88 0.54
C PHE A 20 -5.56 -10.84 -0.20
N THR A 21 -6.04 -11.46 -1.26
CA THR A 21 -5.26 -12.41 -2.05
C THR A 21 -4.47 -11.69 -3.13
N ILE A 22 -3.15 -11.90 -3.16
CA ILE A 22 -2.26 -11.42 -4.21
C ILE A 22 -1.94 -12.60 -5.12
N TYR A 23 -2.18 -12.42 -6.41
CA TYR A 23 -1.89 -13.42 -7.45
C TYR A 23 -0.58 -13.11 -8.16
N ARG A 24 0.18 -14.14 -8.50
CA ARG A 24 1.42 -14.03 -9.27
C ARG A 24 1.18 -13.44 -10.66
N ASN A 25 0.11 -13.85 -11.34
CA ASN A 25 -0.24 -13.38 -12.67
C ASN A 25 -0.45 -11.86 -12.74
N GLU A 26 -1.07 -11.27 -11.71
CA GLU A 26 -1.23 -9.81 -11.62
C GLU A 26 0.09 -9.07 -11.45
N SER A 27 1.11 -9.72 -10.90
CA SER A 27 2.44 -9.14 -10.75
C SER A 27 3.15 -9.04 -12.09
N GLU A 28 2.96 -9.99 -12.99
CA GLU A 28 3.47 -9.95 -14.35
C GLU A 28 2.84 -8.81 -15.16
N GLU A 29 1.52 -8.59 -15.02
CA GLU A 29 0.81 -7.51 -15.70
C GLU A 29 1.24 -6.12 -15.20
N THR A 30 1.52 -5.98 -13.90
CA THR A 30 1.89 -4.70 -13.29
C THR A 30 3.38 -4.39 -13.35
N MET A 31 4.22 -5.32 -13.85
CA MET A 31 5.69 -5.22 -13.85
C MET A 31 6.30 -5.02 -12.43
N ILE A 32 5.58 -5.44 -11.40
CA ILE A 32 6.06 -5.41 -10.03
C ILE A 32 6.32 -6.85 -9.59
N GLU A 33 7.52 -7.14 -9.16
CA GLU A 33 7.91 -8.46 -8.65
C GLU A 33 6.97 -8.93 -7.53
N PHE A 34 6.58 -10.20 -7.57
CA PHE A 34 5.64 -10.79 -6.61
C PHE A 34 6.14 -10.65 -5.16
N GLY A 35 7.43 -10.89 -4.92
CA GLY A 35 8.05 -10.71 -3.61
C GLY A 35 7.99 -9.28 -3.08
N ASN A 36 8.13 -8.28 -3.95
CA ASN A 36 8.02 -6.87 -3.56
C ASN A 36 6.60 -6.47 -3.12
N ARG A 37 5.57 -7.12 -3.66
CA ARG A 37 4.17 -6.91 -3.24
C ARG A 37 3.87 -7.53 -1.87
N LEU A 38 4.58 -8.60 -1.53
CA LEU A 38 4.41 -9.33 -0.26
C LEU A 38 5.24 -8.74 0.88
N PHE A 39 6.37 -8.13 0.57
CA PHE A 39 7.29 -7.62 1.57
C PHE A 39 6.63 -6.62 2.54
N GLY A 40 6.87 -6.82 3.82
CA GLY A 40 6.39 -5.94 4.88
C GLY A 40 4.91 -6.12 5.25
N ARG A 41 4.26 -7.15 4.74
CA ARG A 41 2.87 -7.51 5.06
C ARG A 41 2.82 -8.69 6.03
N TYR A 42 1.70 -8.81 6.72
CA TYR A 42 1.39 -9.97 7.55
C TYR A 42 0.54 -10.97 6.78
N THR A 43 0.78 -12.24 7.01
CA THR A 43 0.00 -13.31 6.39
C THR A 43 -1.39 -13.40 7.03
N ALA A 44 -2.44 -13.47 6.22
CA ALA A 44 -3.80 -13.77 6.69
C ALA A 44 -4.06 -15.30 6.74
N GLU A 45 -3.31 -16.06 5.94
CA GLU A 45 -3.39 -17.51 5.85
C GLU A 45 -1.99 -18.11 5.81
N ALA A 46 -1.83 -19.35 6.29
CA ALA A 46 -0.54 -20.02 6.25
C ALA A 46 -0.07 -20.27 4.81
N VAL A 47 1.19 -19.95 4.53
CA VAL A 47 1.84 -20.23 3.25
C VAL A 47 2.59 -21.57 3.38
N PRO A 48 2.20 -22.61 2.64
CA PRO A 48 2.81 -23.93 2.78
C PRO A 48 4.33 -23.90 2.60
N GLY A 49 5.05 -24.38 3.61
CA GLY A 49 6.51 -24.48 3.57
C GLY A 49 7.29 -23.22 3.94
N HIS A 50 6.65 -22.07 4.11
CA HIS A 50 7.35 -20.80 4.40
C HIS A 50 6.88 -20.13 5.69
N LEU A 51 5.58 -19.89 5.86
CA LEU A 51 5.05 -19.09 6.97
C LEU A 51 3.72 -19.66 7.48
N ASP A 52 3.50 -19.46 8.77
CA ASP A 52 2.19 -19.65 9.39
C ASP A 52 1.33 -18.38 9.28
N ARG A 53 0.09 -18.48 9.73
CA ARG A 53 -0.82 -17.34 9.82
C ARG A 53 -0.28 -16.29 10.79
N ASP A 54 -0.54 -15.01 10.48
CA ASP A 54 -0.21 -13.85 11.33
C ASP A 54 1.30 -13.65 11.53
N GLN A 55 2.10 -13.96 10.51
CA GLN A 55 3.55 -13.73 10.51
C GLN A 55 3.96 -12.67 9.51
N LEU A 56 5.00 -11.91 9.89
CA LEU A 56 5.57 -10.88 9.03
C LEU A 56 6.36 -11.50 7.87
N ILE A 57 6.08 -11.08 6.66
CA ILE A 57 6.84 -11.45 5.47
C ILE A 57 8.09 -10.56 5.38
N THR A 58 9.23 -11.11 5.76
CA THR A 58 10.53 -10.44 5.60
C THR A 58 10.99 -10.51 4.15
N ARG A 59 12.00 -9.70 3.79
CA ARG A 59 12.56 -9.71 2.43
C ARG A 59 13.13 -11.07 2.03
N GLU A 60 13.76 -11.77 2.95
CA GLU A 60 14.32 -13.10 2.70
C GLU A 60 13.22 -14.12 2.36
N ILE A 61 12.14 -14.10 3.12
CA ILE A 61 10.98 -14.97 2.91
C ILE A 61 10.24 -14.58 1.63
N ALA A 62 10.08 -13.29 1.36
CA ALA A 62 9.47 -12.81 0.11
C ALA A 62 10.24 -13.31 -1.12
N ASN A 63 11.57 -13.25 -1.10
CA ASN A 63 12.42 -13.77 -2.16
C ASN A 63 12.33 -15.31 -2.28
N ALA A 64 12.21 -16.01 -1.15
CA ALA A 64 12.05 -17.46 -1.15
C ALA A 64 10.69 -17.87 -1.77
N ILE A 65 9.61 -17.16 -1.43
CA ILE A 65 8.27 -17.38 -2.02
C ILE A 65 8.28 -17.04 -3.52
N GLU A 66 9.02 -16.01 -3.92
CA GLU A 66 9.15 -15.65 -5.33
C GLU A 66 9.88 -16.71 -6.14
N ALA A 67 10.94 -17.30 -5.57
CA ALA A 67 11.69 -18.40 -6.19
C ALA A 67 10.88 -19.70 -6.28
N ASP A 68 9.90 -19.90 -5.40
CA ASP A 68 9.03 -21.08 -5.38
C ASP A 68 7.85 -20.89 -6.35
N GLN A 69 7.96 -21.51 -7.52
CA GLN A 69 6.92 -21.47 -8.56
C GLN A 69 5.67 -22.30 -8.24
N SER A 70 5.66 -23.05 -7.15
CA SER A 70 4.47 -23.81 -6.72
C SER A 70 3.42 -22.94 -6.04
N ILE A 71 3.79 -21.71 -5.66
CA ILE A 71 2.91 -20.75 -4.96
C ILE A 71 2.44 -19.70 -5.96
N ASP A 72 1.19 -19.81 -6.39
CA ASP A 72 0.57 -18.87 -7.34
C ASP A 72 -0.15 -17.72 -6.67
N GLN A 73 -0.52 -17.89 -5.41
CA GLN A 73 -1.27 -16.91 -4.64
C GLN A 73 -0.84 -16.90 -3.16
N VAL A 74 -0.85 -15.73 -2.56
CA VAL A 74 -0.62 -15.54 -1.13
C VAL A 74 -1.69 -14.63 -0.57
N ARG A 75 -2.24 -15.00 0.59
CA ARG A 75 -3.25 -14.22 1.28
C ARG A 75 -2.60 -13.41 2.39
N ILE A 76 -2.70 -12.10 2.30
CA ILE A 76 -2.11 -11.14 3.24
C ILE A 76 -3.17 -10.32 3.96
N GLN A 77 -2.82 -9.80 5.13
CA GLN A 77 -3.63 -8.79 5.80
C GLN A 77 -3.48 -7.45 5.08
N SER A 78 -4.58 -6.74 4.91
CA SER A 78 -4.61 -5.47 4.18
C SER A 78 -5.61 -4.51 4.81
N VAL A 79 -5.33 -3.22 4.65
CA VAL A 79 -6.27 -2.15 5.03
C VAL A 79 -7.61 -2.23 4.28
N LEU A 80 -7.65 -2.95 3.15
CA LEU A 80 -8.87 -3.15 2.35
C LEU A 80 -9.74 -4.30 2.86
N SER A 81 -9.18 -5.23 3.62
CA SER A 81 -9.86 -6.42 4.12
C SER A 81 -10.21 -6.36 5.61
N THR A 82 -9.72 -5.35 6.30
CA THR A 82 -10.04 -5.17 7.73
C THR A 82 -11.50 -4.79 7.95
N LYS A 83 -12.10 -5.35 8.99
CA LYS A 83 -13.49 -5.10 9.40
C LYS A 83 -13.61 -4.09 10.54
N ASN A 84 -12.52 -3.55 11.02
CA ASN A 84 -12.54 -2.58 12.10
C ASN A 84 -13.36 -1.34 11.71
N LEU A 85 -14.27 -0.94 12.61
CA LEU A 85 -15.10 0.25 12.43
C LEU A 85 -14.33 1.55 12.71
N HIS A 86 -13.33 1.49 13.57
CA HIS A 86 -12.53 2.64 13.99
C HIS A 86 -11.05 2.33 13.90
N GLY A 87 -10.37 3.06 13.03
CA GLY A 87 -8.92 2.89 12.85
C GLY A 87 -8.54 1.68 12.02
N ILE A 88 -7.25 1.58 11.72
CA ILE A 88 -6.66 0.49 10.95
C ILE A 88 -5.76 -0.33 11.88
N PRO A 89 -5.95 -1.66 11.98
CA PRO A 89 -5.03 -2.51 12.74
C PRO A 89 -3.59 -2.37 12.24
N ARG A 90 -2.63 -2.34 13.14
CA ARG A 90 -1.20 -2.19 12.82
C ARG A 90 -0.71 -3.27 11.85
N LYS A 91 -1.13 -4.51 12.06
CA LYS A 91 -0.76 -5.65 11.20
C LYS A 91 -1.37 -5.54 9.79
N SER A 92 -2.61 -5.08 9.67
CA SER A 92 -3.25 -4.85 8.37
C SER A 92 -2.57 -3.72 7.57
N TYR A 93 -2.02 -2.72 8.25
CA TYR A 93 -1.20 -1.69 7.62
C TYR A 93 0.17 -2.22 7.20
N GLY A 94 0.83 -2.98 8.09
CA GLY A 94 2.13 -3.59 7.86
C GLY A 94 3.30 -2.76 8.43
N ILE A 95 4.48 -2.92 7.83
CA ILE A 95 5.67 -2.19 8.27
C ILE A 95 5.68 -0.75 7.76
N ASP A 96 6.23 0.14 8.56
CA ASP A 96 6.62 1.48 8.13
C ASP A 96 7.91 1.39 7.31
N MET A 97 7.87 1.83 6.06
CA MET A 97 9.02 1.78 5.14
C MET A 97 10.18 2.69 5.58
N ALA A 98 9.92 3.71 6.40
CA ALA A 98 10.96 4.61 6.89
C ALA A 98 11.78 3.98 8.01
N THR A 99 11.12 3.26 8.92
CA THR A 99 11.76 2.64 10.09
C THR A 99 12.08 1.16 9.89
N GLY A 100 11.41 0.50 8.96
CA GLY A 100 11.49 -0.95 8.73
C GLY A 100 10.85 -1.80 9.85
N GLN A 101 10.12 -1.17 10.75
CA GLN A 101 9.43 -1.82 11.87
C GLN A 101 7.92 -1.76 11.69
N LEU A 102 7.18 -2.55 12.49
CA LEU A 102 5.73 -2.45 12.55
C LEU A 102 5.33 -1.01 12.90
N VAL A 103 4.36 -0.47 12.17
CA VAL A 103 3.84 0.88 12.41
C VAL A 103 3.38 1.05 13.86
N ASP A 104 3.66 2.22 14.46
CA ASP A 104 3.21 2.52 15.81
C ASP A 104 1.68 2.70 15.88
N GLY A 105 1.10 2.45 17.05
CA GLY A 105 -0.29 2.79 17.33
C GLY A 105 -0.53 4.29 17.28
N SER A 106 -1.74 4.69 16.87
CA SER A 106 -2.16 6.10 16.78
C SER A 106 -1.42 6.94 15.72
N GLN A 107 -0.80 6.32 14.72
CA GLN A 107 -0.22 7.05 13.60
C GLN A 107 -1.31 7.53 12.63
N PRO A 108 -1.29 8.82 12.19
CA PRO A 108 -2.29 9.38 11.29
C PRO A 108 -2.01 8.98 9.83
N VAL A 109 -2.19 7.69 9.51
CA VAL A 109 -1.87 7.13 8.19
C VAL A 109 -2.73 7.69 7.07
N GLY A 110 -3.95 8.11 7.37
CA GLY A 110 -4.83 8.76 6.40
C GLY A 110 -4.29 10.12 5.94
N VAL A 111 -3.73 10.91 6.84
CA VAL A 111 -3.08 12.19 6.52
C VAL A 111 -1.82 11.95 5.68
N ILE A 112 -1.00 10.96 6.03
CA ILE A 112 0.20 10.58 5.28
C ILE A 112 -0.18 10.16 3.85
N ALA A 113 -1.21 9.34 3.68
CA ALA A 113 -1.71 8.92 2.38
C ALA A 113 -2.24 10.12 1.56
N ALA A 114 -3.02 11.01 2.16
CA ALA A 114 -3.56 12.19 1.50
C ALA A 114 -2.45 13.13 1.03
N GLN A 115 -1.39 13.34 1.82
CA GLN A 115 -0.23 14.15 1.46
C GLN A 115 0.57 13.49 0.32
N SER A 116 0.75 12.18 0.34
CA SER A 116 1.46 11.44 -0.71
C SER A 116 0.75 11.50 -2.06
N VAL A 117 -0.57 11.58 -2.07
CA VAL A 117 -1.38 11.75 -3.29
C VAL A 117 -1.42 13.22 -3.73
N GLY A 118 -1.48 14.16 -2.78
CA GLY A 118 -1.62 15.59 -3.03
C GLY A 118 -0.35 16.23 -3.57
N GLU A 119 0.83 15.85 -3.11
CA GLU A 119 2.11 16.42 -3.51
C GLU A 119 2.38 16.30 -5.02
N PRO A 120 2.32 15.12 -5.66
CA PRO A 120 2.50 15.00 -7.11
C PRO A 120 1.48 15.80 -7.91
N GLY A 121 0.23 15.90 -7.41
CA GLY A 121 -0.81 16.73 -8.03
C GLY A 121 -0.43 18.19 -8.13
N THR A 122 0.15 18.76 -7.07
CA THR A 122 0.64 20.13 -7.04
C THR A 122 1.81 20.33 -8.01
N GLN A 123 2.75 19.41 -8.07
CA GLN A 123 3.88 19.44 -9.00
C GLN A 123 3.41 19.39 -10.46
N LEU A 124 2.46 18.54 -10.80
CA LEU A 124 1.86 18.46 -12.13
C LEU A 124 1.17 19.76 -12.52
N THR A 125 0.44 20.38 -11.62
CA THR A 125 -0.21 21.69 -11.85
C THR A 125 0.80 22.79 -12.10
N GLN A 126 1.89 22.83 -11.36
CA GLN A 126 2.98 23.79 -11.56
C GLN A 126 3.68 23.60 -12.90
N LEU A 127 3.98 22.38 -13.31
CA LEU A 127 4.56 22.05 -14.61
C LEU A 127 3.63 22.45 -15.76
N TRP A 128 2.32 22.23 -15.61
CA TRP A 128 1.34 22.63 -16.61
C TRP A 128 1.22 24.13 -16.74
N CYS A 129 1.18 24.87 -15.64
CA CYS A 129 1.19 26.33 -15.62
C CYS A 129 2.46 26.91 -16.24
N TRP A 130 3.63 26.31 -15.95
CA TRP A 130 4.90 26.69 -16.56
C TRP A 130 4.90 26.44 -18.07
N TRP A 131 4.43 25.28 -18.52
CA TRP A 131 4.36 24.91 -19.92
C TRP A 131 3.41 25.85 -20.70
N VAL A 132 2.22 26.11 -20.18
CA VAL A 132 1.24 27.06 -20.77
C VAL A 132 1.84 28.45 -20.90
N ARG A 133 2.58 28.90 -19.90
CA ARG A 133 3.24 30.24 -19.92
C ARG A 133 4.31 30.35 -21.01
N HIS A 134 5.04 29.28 -21.28
CA HIS A 134 6.13 29.27 -22.25
C HIS A 134 5.72 28.82 -23.65
N HIS A 135 4.48 28.34 -23.84
CA HIS A 135 3.94 27.95 -25.15
C HIS A 135 2.57 28.60 -25.41
N PRO A 136 2.49 29.93 -25.52
CA PRO A 136 1.22 30.67 -25.64
C PRO A 136 0.44 30.43 -26.94
N GLY A 137 1.03 29.70 -27.90
CA GLY A 137 0.41 29.38 -29.19
C GLY A 137 -0.30 28.04 -29.27
N SER A 138 -0.31 27.23 -28.21
CA SER A 138 -0.98 25.93 -28.26
C SER A 138 -2.50 26.09 -28.10
N ALA A 139 -3.25 25.39 -28.92
CA ALA A 139 -4.73 25.47 -28.99
C ALA A 139 -5.45 25.15 -27.68
N THR A 140 -4.76 24.55 -26.72
CA THR A 140 -5.27 24.18 -25.39
C THR A 140 -5.38 25.37 -24.45
N CYS A 141 -4.66 26.47 -24.73
CA CYS A 141 -4.64 27.66 -23.87
C CYS A 141 -5.90 28.53 -24.01
N ARG A 142 -6.70 28.37 -25.06
CA ARG A 142 -7.88 29.23 -25.32
C ARG A 142 -9.15 28.82 -24.60
N ARG A 143 -9.18 27.66 -23.90
CA ARG A 143 -10.35 27.16 -23.19
C ARG A 143 -10.28 27.18 -21.66
N ALA A 144 -9.17 27.65 -21.09
CA ALA A 144 -8.94 27.64 -19.64
C ALA A 144 -8.94 29.04 -19.00
N LEU A 145 -9.34 30.07 -19.73
CA LEU A 145 -9.69 31.42 -19.25
C LEU A 145 -11.17 31.63 -19.57
#